data_a2fd23e3d07da813362d8ba8bc164303
#
_entry.id   a2fd23e3d07da813362d8ba8bc164303
#
_cell.length_a   1.000
_cell.length_b   1.000
_cell.length_c   1.000
_cell.angle_alpha   90.00
_cell.angle_beta   90.00
_cell.angle_gamma   90.00
#
_symmetry.space_group_name_H-M   'P 1'
#
loop_
_entity.id
_entity.type
_entity.pdbx_description
1 polymer ?
#
loop_
_entity_poly.entity_id
_entity_poly.type
_entity_poly.pdbx_seq_one_letter_code
_entity_poly.pdbx_strand_id
1 'polypeptide(L)'
;MAKTDSGAGPRVVKAPTGTEMTAKHWTTEAPLRMLMNNLHPDVAERPEDLVVYGGIGKAARDWESFDKIVECLRNLNEDETLLVQSGKPVMVAKTHSEAPRVLIANSNLVPHWANWEHFNELDRKGLAMYGQMTAGSWIYIGSQGIVQGTYETFVEMGRQHYNGDLSGRWILTAGLGGMGGAQPLAATLAGACSLTVECQEAHIDFRLRTGYVDKKAYSLDEAMDIINAAIAQGEVLSVGLLGNAAEILPEMVARGIRPDAVTDQTSAHDPIHGYLPVGWSPEEWKKLQISDQALVTEQAQKSMAIHVQALLDFHDMGIPTFDYGNNIRQEALNAGVKNAFDFPGFVPAYIRPLFCRGVGPFRWVALSGDPEDIYKTDAKVKELIPDDKHLHNWLDMARERISFQGLPARICWVGLGQRHRLAMAFNQMVASGELKAPIVIGRDHLDSGSVASPNRETEAMKDGSDAVSDWPLLNALLNTASGATWVSIHHGGGVGMGYSQHAGVVIVADGTPEAERRLERVLWNDPATGVARHADAGYEDAAACAVEKELNIPMLRTGVAD
;
A
#
# COMPACT_ATOMS: atom_id res chain seq x y z
N MET A 1 5.62 27.17 -22.08
CA MET A 1 7.00 27.61 -21.78
C MET A 1 7.97 26.61 -22.36
N ALA A 2 9.01 27.06 -23.02
CA ALA A 2 9.87 26.25 -23.86
C ALA A 2 10.59 25.12 -23.10
N LYS A 3 10.47 23.88 -23.59
CA LYS A 3 11.35 22.77 -23.22
C LYS A 3 12.76 23.15 -23.68
N THR A 4 13.68 23.36 -22.75
CA THR A 4 15.12 23.35 -23.05
C THR A 4 15.50 21.90 -23.25
N ASP A 5 15.64 21.51 -24.49
CA ASP A 5 16.20 20.23 -24.93
C ASP A 5 17.71 20.24 -24.59
N SER A 6 18.06 19.75 -23.40
CA SER A 6 19.42 19.38 -23.08
C SER A 6 19.60 17.93 -23.51
N GLY A 7 20.40 17.68 -24.54
CA GLY A 7 20.67 16.39 -25.16
C GLY A 7 21.35 15.34 -24.25
N ALA A 8 20.95 15.24 -22.98
CA ALA A 8 21.26 14.16 -22.07
C ALA A 8 20.06 13.20 -22.06
N GLY A 9 20.29 11.92 -22.23
CA GLY A 9 19.27 10.87 -22.13
C GLY A 9 18.51 10.93 -20.80
N PRO A 10 17.43 10.12 -20.61
CA PRO A 10 16.62 10.15 -19.40
C PRO A 10 17.49 9.98 -18.15
N ARG A 11 17.24 10.83 -17.16
CA ARG A 11 17.97 10.82 -15.88
C ARG A 11 17.69 9.51 -15.13
N VAL A 12 18.73 8.74 -14.84
CA VAL A 12 18.64 7.51 -14.04
C VAL A 12 19.03 7.81 -12.59
N VAL A 13 18.16 7.52 -11.64
CA VAL A 13 18.39 7.69 -10.20
C VAL A 13 18.57 6.31 -9.55
N LYS A 14 19.63 6.15 -8.76
CA LYS A 14 19.87 4.96 -7.93
C LYS A 14 20.37 5.42 -6.55
N ALA A 15 19.86 4.79 -5.51
CA ALA A 15 20.32 5.04 -4.16
C ALA A 15 21.78 4.58 -3.97
N PRO A 16 22.61 5.31 -3.24
CA PRO A 16 23.88 4.78 -2.74
C PRO A 16 23.64 3.57 -1.86
N THR A 17 24.62 2.65 -1.82
CA THR A 17 24.58 1.42 -1.00
C THR A 17 25.85 1.31 -0.15
N GLY A 18 25.83 0.42 0.84
CA GLY A 18 27.00 0.19 1.70
C GLY A 18 27.12 1.19 2.85
N THR A 19 28.31 1.27 3.43
CA THR A 19 28.60 2.01 4.68
C THR A 19 29.05 3.45 4.48
N GLU A 20 29.35 3.85 3.24
CA GLU A 20 29.77 5.24 2.96
C GLU A 20 28.57 6.16 2.88
N MET A 21 28.55 7.17 3.75
CA MET A 21 27.49 8.20 3.76
C MET A 21 27.81 9.34 2.79
N THR A 22 26.79 9.81 2.12
CA THR A 22 26.83 11.04 1.29
C THR A 22 26.23 12.25 2.03
N ALA A 23 25.53 12.00 3.15
CA ALA A 23 25.03 12.99 4.10
C ALA A 23 25.84 12.95 5.41
N LYS A 24 25.55 13.86 6.34
CA LYS A 24 26.32 14.00 7.60
C LYS A 24 26.04 12.88 8.62
N HIS A 25 24.82 12.33 8.59
CA HIS A 25 24.33 11.37 9.60
C HIS A 25 23.44 10.33 8.95
N TRP A 26 23.34 9.14 9.54
CA TRP A 26 22.43 8.09 9.06
C TRP A 26 20.96 8.52 9.08
N THR A 27 20.56 9.37 10.03
CA THR A 27 19.20 9.90 10.10
C THR A 27 18.84 10.85 8.94
N THR A 28 19.82 11.37 8.21
CA THR A 28 19.64 12.18 6.98
C THR A 28 20.02 11.41 5.72
N GLU A 29 20.99 10.49 5.79
CA GLU A 29 21.35 9.59 4.70
C GLU A 29 20.21 8.63 4.35
N ALA A 30 19.49 8.11 5.34
CA ALA A 30 18.41 7.15 5.13
C ALA A 30 17.25 7.75 4.31
N PRO A 31 16.63 8.88 4.66
CA PRO A 31 15.59 9.48 3.82
C PRO A 31 16.12 9.87 2.43
N LEU A 32 17.39 10.26 2.30
CA LEU A 32 18.03 10.52 1.01
C LEU A 32 18.06 9.26 0.14
N ARG A 33 18.56 8.14 0.69
CA ARG A 33 18.60 6.86 -0.04
C ARG A 33 17.22 6.37 -0.39
N MET A 34 16.25 6.51 0.51
CA MET A 34 14.88 6.08 0.28
C MET A 34 14.16 6.92 -0.77
N LEU A 35 14.36 8.24 -0.79
CA LEU A 35 13.87 9.12 -1.85
C LEU A 35 14.44 8.68 -3.22
N MET A 36 15.75 8.43 -3.29
CA MET A 36 16.40 7.98 -4.52
C MET A 36 15.95 6.57 -4.92
N ASN A 37 15.76 5.66 -3.96
CA ASN A 37 15.26 4.31 -4.20
C ASN A 37 13.85 4.31 -4.80
N ASN A 38 12.99 5.24 -4.39
CA ASN A 38 11.65 5.39 -4.97
C ASN A 38 11.67 5.68 -6.47
N LEU A 39 12.77 6.25 -6.98
CA LEU A 39 12.95 6.58 -8.40
C LEU A 39 13.89 5.60 -9.12
N HIS A 40 14.29 4.50 -8.46
CA HIS A 40 15.06 3.44 -9.11
C HIS A 40 14.27 2.89 -10.31
N PRO A 41 14.91 2.59 -11.46
CA PRO A 41 14.20 2.09 -12.64
C PRO A 41 13.38 0.81 -12.43
N ASP A 42 13.78 -0.03 -11.47
CA ASP A 42 13.04 -1.25 -11.12
C ASP A 42 11.91 -1.01 -10.10
N VAL A 43 11.80 0.22 -9.56
CA VAL A 43 10.83 0.60 -8.53
C VAL A 43 9.73 1.49 -9.10
N ALA A 44 10.11 2.57 -9.78
CA ALA A 44 9.20 3.59 -10.29
C ALA A 44 8.54 3.19 -11.61
N GLU A 45 7.25 3.50 -11.74
CA GLU A 45 6.50 3.30 -12.99
C GLU A 45 6.99 4.23 -14.12
N ARG A 46 7.25 5.49 -13.80
CA ARG A 46 7.78 6.51 -14.72
C ARG A 46 8.78 7.41 -13.99
N PRO A 47 10.01 6.94 -13.78
CA PRO A 47 11.01 7.69 -13.01
C PRO A 47 11.35 9.04 -13.66
N GLU A 48 11.25 9.18 -14.98
CA GLU A 48 11.46 10.44 -15.70
C GLU A 48 10.47 11.53 -15.32
N ASP A 49 9.26 11.17 -14.92
CA ASP A 49 8.18 12.05 -14.46
C ASP A 49 8.10 12.12 -12.92
N LEU A 50 9.06 11.50 -12.21
CA LEU A 50 9.06 11.35 -10.74
C LEU A 50 7.90 10.51 -10.20
N VAL A 51 7.21 9.76 -11.05
CA VAL A 51 6.05 8.94 -10.69
C VAL A 51 6.52 7.57 -10.23
N VAL A 52 6.21 7.26 -8.97
CA VAL A 52 6.59 6.00 -8.32
C VAL A 52 5.59 4.90 -8.62
N TYR A 53 4.31 5.14 -8.31
CA TYR A 53 3.21 4.20 -8.61
C TYR A 53 1.84 4.89 -8.65
N GLY A 54 0.80 4.14 -9.02
CA GLY A 54 -0.59 4.61 -9.02
C GLY A 54 -0.88 5.70 -10.06
N GLY A 55 -0.12 5.71 -11.15
CA GLY A 55 -0.31 6.60 -12.29
C GLY A 55 0.18 8.03 -12.09
N ILE A 56 -0.03 8.65 -10.92
CA ILE A 56 0.33 10.05 -10.62
C ILE A 56 1.03 10.23 -9.26
N GLY A 57 1.24 9.17 -8.50
CA GLY A 57 1.89 9.23 -7.17
C GLY A 57 3.38 9.53 -7.28
N LYS A 58 3.81 10.74 -6.89
CA LYS A 58 5.18 11.24 -7.06
C LYS A 58 6.00 11.19 -5.77
N ALA A 59 7.31 11.06 -5.92
CA ALA A 59 8.29 11.17 -4.84
C ALA A 59 8.71 12.62 -4.54
N ALA A 60 8.72 13.48 -5.56
CA ALA A 60 9.00 14.92 -5.45
C ALA A 60 8.15 15.68 -6.48
N ARG A 61 7.95 16.99 -6.27
CA ARG A 61 7.08 17.83 -7.11
C ARG A 61 7.59 17.92 -8.55
N ASP A 62 8.86 18.21 -8.68
CA ASP A 62 9.61 18.39 -9.91
C ASP A 62 11.10 18.08 -9.67
N TRP A 63 11.90 18.05 -10.74
CA TRP A 63 13.33 17.73 -10.64
C TRP A 63 14.13 18.79 -9.85
N GLU A 64 13.76 20.07 -9.92
CA GLU A 64 14.40 21.13 -9.13
C GLU A 64 14.17 20.90 -7.64
N SER A 65 12.94 20.56 -7.26
CA SER A 65 12.58 20.21 -5.87
C SER A 65 13.30 18.94 -5.41
N PHE A 66 13.40 17.90 -6.26
CA PHE A 66 14.16 16.69 -5.96
C PHE A 66 15.63 17.01 -5.65
N ASP A 67 16.29 17.76 -6.54
CA ASP A 67 17.70 18.12 -6.36
C ASP A 67 17.91 18.95 -5.09
N LYS A 68 16.99 19.86 -4.79
CA LYS A 68 17.06 20.67 -3.59
C LYS A 68 16.78 19.87 -2.31
N ILE A 69 15.89 18.88 -2.33
CA ILE A 69 15.70 17.95 -1.20
C ILE A 69 16.99 17.16 -0.95
N VAL A 70 17.61 16.63 -2.00
CA VAL A 70 18.88 15.88 -1.89
C VAL A 70 19.98 16.76 -1.31
N GLU A 71 20.12 18.01 -1.81
CA GLU A 71 21.07 18.98 -1.29
C GLU A 71 20.83 19.29 0.20
N CYS A 72 19.57 19.54 0.59
CA CYS A 72 19.20 19.79 1.99
C CYS A 72 19.57 18.59 2.87
N LEU A 73 19.19 17.36 2.50
CA LEU A 73 19.46 16.17 3.28
C LEU A 73 20.95 15.90 3.47
N ARG A 74 21.78 16.21 2.47
CA ARG A 74 23.25 16.09 2.58
C ARG A 74 23.85 17.07 3.60
N ASN A 75 23.22 18.22 3.76
CA ASN A 75 23.75 19.32 4.56
C ASN A 75 23.07 19.53 5.92
N LEU A 76 21.95 18.85 6.17
CA LEU A 76 21.14 19.00 7.39
C LEU A 76 21.97 18.61 8.63
N ASN A 77 21.86 19.40 9.69
CA ASN A 77 22.47 19.10 10.98
C ASN A 77 21.54 18.26 11.87
N GLU A 78 22.09 17.68 12.93
CA GLU A 78 21.33 16.82 13.86
C GLU A 78 20.17 17.53 14.58
N ASP A 79 20.25 18.84 14.72
CA ASP A 79 19.26 19.70 15.38
C ASP A 79 18.36 20.45 14.38
N GLU A 80 18.33 20.00 13.13
CA GLU A 80 17.54 20.62 12.06
C GLU A 80 16.50 19.66 11.49
N THR A 81 15.39 20.22 11.02
CA THR A 81 14.29 19.50 10.37
C THR A 81 13.96 20.15 9.04
N LEU A 82 13.96 19.35 7.98
CA LEU A 82 13.51 19.75 6.65
C LEU A 82 11.98 19.65 6.56
N LEU A 83 11.33 20.73 6.14
CA LEU A 83 9.90 20.76 5.84
C LEU A 83 9.67 20.60 4.33
N VAL A 84 8.83 19.63 3.95
CA VAL A 84 8.50 19.32 2.56
C VAL A 84 6.98 19.44 2.36
N GLN A 85 6.58 20.38 1.52
CA GLN A 85 5.19 20.65 1.18
C GLN A 85 4.90 20.17 -0.25
N SER A 86 4.06 19.18 -0.40
CA SER A 86 3.70 18.59 -1.70
C SER A 86 4.94 18.41 -2.59
N GLY A 87 5.94 17.68 -2.07
CA GLY A 87 7.19 17.35 -2.76
C GLY A 87 8.17 18.50 -2.99
N LYS A 88 7.94 19.68 -2.41
CA LYS A 88 8.84 20.83 -2.49
C LYS A 88 9.46 21.12 -1.11
N PRO A 89 10.80 21.24 -0.98
CA PRO A 89 11.43 21.66 0.25
C PRO A 89 11.15 23.15 0.47
N VAL A 90 10.55 23.51 1.61
CA VAL A 90 10.07 24.87 1.86
C VAL A 90 10.80 25.57 2.98
N MET A 91 11.39 24.81 3.92
CA MET A 91 12.12 25.38 5.05
C MET A 91 13.02 24.33 5.69
N VAL A 92 14.16 24.76 6.22
CA VAL A 92 14.95 24.04 7.23
C VAL A 92 14.76 24.77 8.57
N ALA A 93 14.17 24.07 9.53
CA ALA A 93 13.89 24.64 10.86
C ALA A 93 14.91 24.13 11.88
N LYS A 94 15.27 24.99 12.85
CA LYS A 94 15.96 24.55 14.05
C LYS A 94 14.98 23.81 14.96
N THR A 95 15.37 22.61 15.37
CA THR A 95 14.63 21.74 16.30
C THR A 95 15.55 21.22 17.39
N HIS A 96 15.63 19.93 17.58
CA HIS A 96 16.54 19.28 18.52
C HIS A 96 16.94 17.89 18.00
N SER A 97 17.97 17.29 18.58
CA SER A 97 18.54 16.02 18.09
C SER A 97 17.54 14.85 18.04
N GLU A 98 16.54 14.82 18.91
CA GLU A 98 15.51 13.77 18.91
C GLU A 98 14.29 14.09 18.05
N ALA A 99 14.19 15.30 17.45
CA ALA A 99 13.12 15.62 16.50
C ALA A 99 13.28 14.88 15.17
N PRO A 100 12.19 14.68 14.41
CA PRO A 100 12.28 14.18 13.04
C PRO A 100 13.21 15.02 12.16
N ARG A 101 13.95 14.36 11.29
CA ARG A 101 14.81 15.07 10.29
C ARG A 101 14.01 15.60 9.12
N VAL A 102 12.84 14.97 8.81
CA VAL A 102 11.96 15.43 7.75
C VAL A 102 10.50 15.38 8.20
N LEU A 103 9.76 16.43 7.90
CA LEU A 103 8.31 16.49 8.02
C LEU A 103 7.70 16.78 6.66
N ILE A 104 6.79 15.93 6.24
CA ILE A 104 6.18 15.94 4.90
C ILE A 104 4.68 16.14 5.02
N ALA A 105 4.12 17.03 4.20
CA ALA A 105 2.68 17.16 3.99
C ALA A 105 2.39 17.16 2.49
N ASN A 106 1.60 16.20 2.00
CA ASN A 106 1.32 16.04 0.58
C ASN A 106 -0.18 16.14 0.28
N SER A 107 -0.53 16.95 -0.70
CA SER A 107 -1.88 17.07 -1.26
C SER A 107 -3.02 17.31 -0.24
N ASN A 108 -2.70 17.79 0.96
CA ASN A 108 -3.72 18.11 1.95
C ASN A 108 -4.46 19.39 1.55
N LEU A 109 -5.72 19.23 1.18
CA LEU A 109 -6.64 20.31 0.85
C LEU A 109 -7.64 20.49 2.00
N VAL A 110 -8.11 21.74 2.19
CA VAL A 110 -9.22 21.99 3.09
C VAL A 110 -10.44 21.21 2.58
N PRO A 111 -11.22 20.51 3.45
CA PRO A 111 -12.18 19.50 3.02
C PRO A 111 -13.16 19.94 1.92
N HIS A 112 -13.67 21.17 1.98
CA HIS A 112 -14.61 21.67 0.95
C HIS A 112 -13.98 21.77 -0.46
N TRP A 113 -12.67 21.90 -0.56
CA TRP A 113 -11.90 21.97 -1.81
C TRP A 113 -11.20 20.67 -2.16
N ALA A 114 -11.37 19.63 -1.38
CA ALA A 114 -10.71 18.34 -1.57
C ALA A 114 -11.44 17.50 -2.63
N ASN A 115 -11.28 17.87 -3.88
CA ASN A 115 -11.81 17.18 -5.05
C ASN A 115 -10.77 17.19 -6.18
N TRP A 116 -10.95 16.31 -7.16
CA TRP A 116 -10.02 16.15 -8.28
C TRP A 116 -9.92 17.40 -9.16
N GLU A 117 -11.01 18.11 -9.38
CA GLU A 117 -11.01 19.31 -10.25
C GLU A 117 -10.06 20.37 -9.67
N HIS A 118 -10.25 20.71 -8.39
CA HIS A 118 -9.41 21.70 -7.72
C HIS A 118 -7.97 21.22 -7.54
N PHE A 119 -7.76 19.95 -7.17
CA PHE A 119 -6.43 19.38 -7.08
C PHE A 119 -5.68 19.47 -8.42
N ASN A 120 -6.29 19.07 -9.52
CA ASN A 120 -5.69 19.10 -10.86
C ASN A 120 -5.36 20.54 -11.30
N GLU A 121 -6.15 21.52 -10.90
CA GLU A 121 -5.84 22.94 -11.13
C GLU A 121 -4.55 23.35 -10.38
N LEU A 122 -4.43 22.96 -9.12
CA LEU A 122 -3.26 23.27 -8.29
C LEU A 122 -1.99 22.54 -8.77
N ASP A 123 -2.12 21.29 -9.17
CA ASP A 123 -1.02 20.49 -9.73
C ASP A 123 -0.48 21.12 -11.02
N ARG A 124 -1.36 21.52 -11.95
CA ARG A 124 -0.98 22.23 -13.18
C ARG A 124 -0.30 23.58 -12.91
N LYS A 125 -0.62 24.24 -11.80
CA LYS A 125 0.03 25.48 -11.36
C LYS A 125 1.34 25.24 -10.62
N GLY A 126 1.73 23.99 -10.36
CA GLY A 126 2.91 23.63 -9.57
C GLY A 126 2.78 23.97 -8.08
N LEU A 127 1.56 24.00 -7.54
CA LEU A 127 1.27 24.33 -6.14
C LEU A 127 1.02 23.11 -5.28
N ALA A 128 0.64 21.99 -5.88
CA ALA A 128 0.42 20.72 -5.21
C ALA A 128 1.09 19.57 -5.97
N MET A 129 1.20 18.42 -5.33
CA MET A 129 1.71 17.18 -5.90
C MET A 129 0.93 16.02 -5.27
N TYR A 130 0.52 15.06 -6.06
CA TYR A 130 -0.10 13.85 -5.53
C TYR A 130 0.97 12.94 -4.94
N GLY A 131 1.28 13.16 -3.66
CA GLY A 131 2.22 12.36 -2.88
C GLY A 131 1.52 11.13 -2.31
N GLN A 132 1.17 10.17 -3.16
CA GLN A 132 0.42 9.00 -2.77
C GLN A 132 1.20 8.14 -1.78
N MET A 133 0.66 8.00 -0.56
CA MET A 133 1.12 7.05 0.47
C MET A 133 2.65 6.89 0.53
N THR A 134 3.14 5.67 0.40
CA THR A 134 4.57 5.31 0.50
C THR A 134 5.44 5.90 -0.61
N ALA A 135 4.86 6.32 -1.75
CA ALA A 135 5.57 7.09 -2.77
C ALA A 135 5.97 8.46 -2.26
N GLY A 136 5.01 9.21 -1.69
CA GLY A 136 5.23 10.56 -1.18
C GLY A 136 5.97 10.62 0.16
N SER A 137 6.03 9.52 0.90
CA SER A 137 6.76 9.39 2.18
C SER A 137 8.08 8.62 2.05
N TRP A 138 8.48 8.29 0.86
CA TRP A 138 9.78 7.65 0.56
C TRP A 138 10.02 6.33 1.31
N ILE A 139 9.01 5.48 1.38
CA ILE A 139 9.07 4.16 2.02
C ILE A 139 8.47 3.05 1.13
N TYR A 140 8.29 3.32 -0.16
CA TYR A 140 7.85 2.30 -1.11
C TYR A 140 8.97 1.28 -1.35
N ILE A 141 8.62 0.02 -1.29
CA ILE A 141 9.55 -1.13 -1.41
C ILE A 141 9.24 -2.02 -2.63
N GLY A 142 8.56 -1.47 -3.63
CA GLY A 142 8.07 -2.23 -4.76
C GLY A 142 6.77 -2.97 -4.44
N SER A 143 6.39 -3.91 -5.31
CA SER A 143 5.11 -4.64 -5.23
C SER A 143 5.01 -5.62 -4.05
N GLN A 144 6.10 -5.91 -3.36
CA GLN A 144 6.14 -6.83 -2.23
C GLN A 144 5.15 -6.46 -1.12
N GLY A 145 5.00 -5.15 -0.84
CA GLY A 145 4.08 -4.67 0.20
C GLY A 145 2.63 -5.05 -0.05
N ILE A 146 2.17 -4.89 -1.29
CA ILE A 146 0.80 -5.22 -1.65
C ILE A 146 0.58 -6.73 -1.80
N VAL A 147 1.60 -7.48 -2.25
CA VAL A 147 1.54 -8.95 -2.30
C VAL A 147 1.27 -9.52 -0.91
N GLN A 148 1.98 -9.03 0.09
CA GLN A 148 1.86 -9.52 1.46
C GLN A 148 0.48 -9.18 2.05
N GLY A 149 -0.01 -7.94 1.92
CA GLY A 149 -1.34 -7.56 2.41
C GLY A 149 -2.48 -8.32 1.72
N THR A 150 -2.33 -8.60 0.43
CA THR A 150 -3.28 -9.42 -0.34
C THR A 150 -3.24 -10.88 0.09
N TYR A 151 -2.04 -11.42 0.35
CA TYR A 151 -1.87 -12.76 0.91
C TYR A 151 -2.59 -12.91 2.26
N GLU A 152 -2.40 -11.96 3.19
CA GLU A 152 -3.12 -11.96 4.48
C GLU A 152 -4.64 -11.96 4.28
N THR A 153 -5.14 -11.16 3.34
CA THR A 153 -6.57 -11.09 3.03
C THR A 153 -7.10 -12.42 2.50
N PHE A 154 -6.41 -13.05 1.56
CA PHE A 154 -6.86 -14.32 0.97
C PHE A 154 -6.75 -15.47 1.95
N VAL A 155 -5.73 -15.51 2.79
CA VAL A 155 -5.60 -16.53 3.85
C VAL A 155 -6.73 -16.38 4.87
N GLU A 156 -7.06 -15.15 5.29
CA GLU A 156 -8.17 -14.94 6.23
C GLU A 156 -9.53 -15.25 5.58
N MET A 157 -9.73 -14.90 4.31
CA MET A 157 -10.90 -15.32 3.52
C MET A 157 -11.00 -16.85 3.48
N GLY A 158 -9.91 -17.53 3.20
CA GLY A 158 -9.84 -19.00 3.22
C GLY A 158 -10.17 -19.59 4.60
N ARG A 159 -9.71 -18.95 5.68
CA ARG A 159 -10.02 -19.38 7.05
C ARG A 159 -11.50 -19.26 7.37
N GLN A 160 -12.13 -18.14 7.02
CA GLN A 160 -13.53 -17.90 7.34
C GLN A 160 -14.50 -18.74 6.50
N HIS A 161 -14.21 -18.97 5.23
CA HIS A 161 -15.14 -19.59 4.30
C HIS A 161 -14.80 -21.06 3.96
N TYR A 162 -13.53 -21.46 4.12
CA TYR A 162 -13.01 -22.73 3.61
C TYR A 162 -12.13 -23.49 4.62
N ASN A 163 -12.30 -23.25 5.91
CA ASN A 163 -11.54 -23.88 7.00
C ASN A 163 -10.01 -23.77 6.84
N GLY A 164 -9.53 -22.72 6.18
CA GLY A 164 -8.11 -22.45 5.95
C GLY A 164 -7.49 -23.21 4.78
N ASP A 165 -8.27 -23.96 3.98
CA ASP A 165 -7.78 -24.71 2.82
C ASP A 165 -8.36 -24.13 1.51
N LEU A 166 -7.48 -23.59 0.68
CA LEU A 166 -7.80 -23.06 -0.64
C LEU A 166 -7.40 -24.00 -1.79
N SER A 167 -6.94 -25.21 -1.48
CA SER A 167 -6.58 -26.21 -2.49
C SER A 167 -7.78 -26.56 -3.38
N GLY A 168 -7.58 -26.58 -4.69
CA GLY A 168 -8.63 -26.84 -5.68
C GLY A 168 -9.67 -25.73 -5.82
N ARG A 169 -9.40 -24.54 -5.28
CA ARG A 169 -10.25 -23.34 -5.38
C ARG A 169 -9.63 -22.30 -6.27
N TRP A 170 -10.45 -21.36 -6.73
CA TRP A 170 -9.95 -20.25 -7.53
C TRP A 170 -10.63 -18.92 -7.22
N ILE A 171 -9.83 -17.87 -7.31
CA ILE A 171 -10.22 -16.49 -7.00
C ILE A 171 -10.31 -15.70 -8.31
N LEU A 172 -11.44 -15.02 -8.52
CA LEU A 172 -11.64 -14.08 -9.63
C LEU A 172 -11.31 -12.67 -9.17
N THR A 173 -10.54 -11.96 -9.99
CA THR A 173 -10.25 -10.53 -9.79
C THR A 173 -10.08 -9.82 -11.14
N ALA A 174 -9.90 -8.51 -11.12
CA ALA A 174 -9.56 -7.72 -12.30
C ALA A 174 -8.49 -6.68 -12.01
N GLY A 175 -7.72 -6.34 -13.05
CA GLY A 175 -6.62 -5.38 -13.01
C GLY A 175 -5.26 -6.01 -12.71
N LEU A 176 -4.29 -5.73 -13.62
CA LEU A 176 -2.88 -6.14 -13.48
C LEU A 176 -1.92 -4.94 -13.46
N GLY A 177 -2.43 -3.76 -13.15
CA GLY A 177 -1.64 -2.55 -12.93
C GLY A 177 -0.71 -2.65 -11.71
N GLY A 178 -0.21 -1.53 -11.21
CA GLY A 178 0.74 -1.48 -10.09
C GLY A 178 0.27 -2.25 -8.86
N MET A 179 -0.97 -2.02 -8.43
CA MET A 179 -1.57 -2.66 -7.25
C MET A 179 -2.20 -4.01 -7.60
N GLY A 180 -3.06 -4.07 -8.61
CA GLY A 180 -3.79 -5.29 -9.00
C GLY A 180 -2.88 -6.43 -9.44
N GLY A 181 -1.73 -6.10 -10.01
CA GLY A 181 -0.74 -7.09 -10.43
C GLY A 181 -0.18 -7.97 -9.32
N ALA A 182 -0.38 -7.62 -8.06
CA ALA A 182 0.03 -8.43 -6.92
C ALA A 182 -0.96 -9.57 -6.61
N GLN A 183 -2.21 -9.45 -7.00
CA GLN A 183 -3.28 -10.39 -6.62
C GLN A 183 -3.06 -11.82 -7.12
N PRO A 184 -2.65 -12.07 -8.38
CA PRO A 184 -2.41 -13.43 -8.85
C PRO A 184 -1.35 -14.17 -8.03
N LEU A 185 -0.21 -13.51 -7.76
CA LEU A 185 0.86 -14.11 -6.95
C LEU A 185 0.38 -14.36 -5.51
N ALA A 186 -0.32 -13.41 -4.90
CA ALA A 186 -0.85 -13.57 -3.55
C ALA A 186 -1.84 -14.74 -3.45
N ALA A 187 -2.71 -14.92 -4.45
CA ALA A 187 -3.65 -16.05 -4.51
C ALA A 187 -2.90 -17.39 -4.58
N THR A 188 -1.90 -17.50 -5.45
CA THR A 188 -1.11 -18.73 -5.58
C THR A 188 -0.28 -19.01 -4.33
N LEU A 189 0.27 -18.01 -3.67
CA LEU A 189 0.94 -18.15 -2.37
C LEU A 189 -0.03 -18.60 -1.26
N ALA A 190 -1.29 -18.20 -1.34
CA ALA A 190 -2.34 -18.65 -0.42
C ALA A 190 -2.89 -20.06 -0.76
N GLY A 191 -2.46 -20.67 -1.87
CA GLY A 191 -2.84 -22.02 -2.27
C GLY A 191 -4.04 -22.10 -3.23
N ALA A 192 -4.53 -20.96 -3.75
CA ALA A 192 -5.63 -20.92 -4.72
C ALA A 192 -5.13 -20.68 -6.14
N CYS A 193 -5.84 -21.20 -7.14
CA CYS A 193 -5.72 -20.69 -8.50
C CYS A 193 -6.29 -19.26 -8.58
N SER A 194 -5.87 -18.49 -9.60
CA SER A 194 -6.36 -17.13 -9.83
C SER A 194 -6.70 -16.90 -11.30
N LEU A 195 -7.84 -16.24 -11.53
CA LEU A 195 -8.19 -15.66 -12.81
C LEU A 195 -8.25 -14.14 -12.67
N THR A 196 -7.41 -13.44 -13.42
CA THR A 196 -7.38 -11.98 -13.42
C THR A 196 -7.70 -11.43 -14.80
N VAL A 197 -8.78 -10.66 -14.90
CA VAL A 197 -9.17 -10.00 -16.15
C VAL A 197 -8.38 -8.69 -16.29
N GLU A 198 -7.74 -8.48 -17.44
CA GLU A 198 -6.95 -7.27 -17.72
C GLU A 198 -7.19 -6.80 -19.16
N CYS A 199 -7.50 -5.53 -19.32
CA CYS A 199 -7.81 -4.94 -20.63
C CYS A 199 -6.56 -4.53 -21.45
N GLN A 200 -5.39 -4.48 -20.84
CA GLN A 200 -4.13 -4.10 -21.48
C GLN A 200 -3.17 -5.30 -21.56
N GLU A 201 -2.95 -5.81 -22.75
CA GLU A 201 -2.09 -6.98 -22.97
C GLU A 201 -0.66 -6.79 -22.41
N ALA A 202 -0.14 -5.57 -22.52
CA ALA A 202 1.19 -5.23 -22.01
C ALA A 202 1.33 -5.45 -20.48
N HIS A 203 0.24 -5.26 -19.71
CA HIS A 203 0.24 -5.55 -18.28
C HIS A 203 0.33 -7.04 -18.02
N ILE A 204 -0.42 -7.87 -18.76
CA ILE A 204 -0.34 -9.33 -18.66
C ILE A 204 1.08 -9.80 -19.00
N ASP A 205 1.64 -9.33 -20.11
CA ASP A 205 3.00 -9.71 -20.55
C ASP A 205 4.07 -9.30 -19.53
N PHE A 206 3.90 -8.13 -18.91
CA PHE A 206 4.78 -7.70 -17.82
C PHE A 206 4.71 -8.65 -16.62
N ARG A 207 3.51 -9.07 -16.21
CA ARG A 207 3.32 -9.97 -15.06
C ARG A 207 3.76 -11.40 -15.34
N LEU A 208 3.63 -11.88 -16.57
CA LEU A 208 4.24 -13.14 -17.02
C LEU A 208 5.77 -13.09 -16.90
N ARG A 209 6.38 -12.04 -17.43
CA ARG A 209 7.85 -11.87 -17.39
C ARG A 209 8.39 -11.75 -15.96
N THR A 210 7.63 -11.15 -15.06
CA THR A 210 8.02 -10.95 -13.65
C THR A 210 7.59 -12.09 -12.73
N GLY A 211 6.91 -13.13 -13.25
CA GLY A 211 6.50 -14.30 -12.47
C GLY A 211 5.33 -14.07 -11.53
N TYR A 212 4.52 -13.03 -11.77
CA TYR A 212 3.30 -12.74 -11.00
C TYR A 212 2.06 -13.40 -11.60
N VAL A 213 2.09 -13.72 -12.89
CA VAL A 213 1.08 -14.48 -13.62
C VAL A 213 1.79 -15.66 -14.31
N ASP A 214 1.19 -16.84 -14.29
CA ASP A 214 1.79 -18.06 -14.84
C ASP A 214 1.37 -18.31 -16.29
N LYS A 215 0.13 -17.99 -16.64
CA LYS A 215 -0.47 -18.25 -17.97
C LYS A 215 -1.25 -17.03 -18.46
N LYS A 216 -1.37 -16.93 -19.79
CA LYS A 216 -2.20 -15.92 -20.47
C LYS A 216 -3.29 -16.62 -21.28
N ALA A 217 -4.48 -16.04 -21.30
CA ALA A 217 -5.60 -16.50 -22.09
C ALA A 217 -6.21 -15.34 -22.88
N TYR A 218 -6.77 -15.64 -24.04
CA TYR A 218 -7.42 -14.68 -24.95
C TYR A 218 -8.93 -14.84 -25.01
N SER A 219 -9.49 -15.85 -24.35
CA SER A 219 -10.94 -16.04 -24.22
C SER A 219 -11.28 -16.62 -22.86
N LEU A 220 -12.52 -16.41 -22.43
CA LEU A 220 -13.05 -16.96 -21.19
C LEU A 220 -13.00 -18.50 -21.20
N ASP A 221 -13.32 -19.14 -22.32
CA ASP A 221 -13.29 -20.61 -22.44
C ASP A 221 -11.85 -21.14 -22.24
N GLU A 222 -10.86 -20.55 -22.91
CA GLU A 222 -9.46 -20.91 -22.75
C GLU A 222 -9.00 -20.72 -21.28
N ALA A 223 -9.36 -19.63 -20.63
CA ALA A 223 -9.01 -19.36 -19.25
C ALA A 223 -9.61 -20.41 -18.31
N MET A 224 -10.89 -20.76 -18.51
CA MET A 224 -11.57 -21.77 -17.70
C MET A 224 -11.02 -23.17 -17.94
N ASP A 225 -10.65 -23.53 -19.17
CA ASP A 225 -9.99 -24.80 -19.47
C ASP A 225 -8.66 -24.93 -18.74
N ILE A 226 -7.85 -23.88 -18.72
CA ILE A 226 -6.56 -23.84 -17.98
C ILE A 226 -6.79 -24.01 -16.47
N ILE A 227 -7.72 -23.25 -15.89
CA ILE A 227 -8.03 -23.30 -14.43
C ILE A 227 -8.55 -24.68 -14.04
N ASN A 228 -9.53 -25.22 -14.80
CA ASN A 228 -10.12 -26.52 -14.50
C ASN A 228 -9.10 -27.65 -14.64
N ALA A 229 -8.21 -27.60 -15.63
CA ALA A 229 -7.14 -28.58 -15.79
C ALA A 229 -6.17 -28.55 -14.61
N ALA A 230 -5.77 -27.37 -14.16
CA ALA A 230 -4.88 -27.19 -13.00
C ALA A 230 -5.53 -27.76 -11.72
N ILE A 231 -6.78 -27.41 -11.45
CA ILE A 231 -7.53 -27.92 -10.28
C ILE A 231 -7.63 -29.45 -10.32
N ALA A 232 -7.93 -30.04 -11.49
CA ALA A 232 -8.03 -31.49 -11.65
C ALA A 232 -6.69 -32.21 -11.41
N GLN A 233 -5.56 -31.52 -11.61
CA GLN A 233 -4.20 -32.05 -11.38
C GLN A 233 -3.67 -31.74 -9.98
N GLY A 234 -4.41 -30.96 -9.17
CA GLY A 234 -3.96 -30.49 -7.86
C GLY A 234 -2.86 -29.42 -7.97
N GLU A 235 -2.78 -28.75 -9.11
CA GLU A 235 -1.84 -27.66 -9.36
C GLU A 235 -2.43 -26.32 -8.95
N VAL A 236 -1.57 -25.39 -8.55
CA VAL A 236 -1.90 -24.00 -8.23
C VAL A 236 -1.23 -23.11 -9.25
N LEU A 237 -2.03 -22.33 -9.98
CA LEU A 237 -1.51 -21.37 -10.97
C LEU A 237 -2.43 -20.16 -11.14
N SER A 238 -1.88 -19.13 -11.76
CA SER A 238 -2.59 -17.90 -12.09
C SER A 238 -2.72 -17.68 -13.61
N VAL A 239 -3.89 -17.17 -14.02
CA VAL A 239 -4.22 -16.88 -15.42
C VAL A 239 -4.55 -15.40 -15.55
N GLY A 240 -3.88 -14.71 -16.47
CA GLY A 240 -4.26 -13.38 -16.95
C GLY A 240 -5.12 -13.51 -18.20
N LEU A 241 -6.39 -13.11 -18.13
CA LEU A 241 -7.32 -13.10 -19.25
C LEU A 241 -7.38 -11.71 -19.88
N LEU A 242 -7.04 -11.61 -21.18
CA LEU A 242 -7.19 -10.38 -21.93
C LEU A 242 -8.68 -10.09 -22.20
N GLY A 243 -9.22 -9.04 -21.60
CA GLY A 243 -10.61 -8.65 -21.75
C GLY A 243 -11.00 -7.48 -20.85
N ASN A 244 -12.21 -6.99 -21.01
CA ASN A 244 -12.78 -5.96 -20.15
C ASN A 244 -13.60 -6.63 -19.03
N ALA A 245 -13.31 -6.31 -17.78
CA ALA A 245 -14.00 -6.90 -16.64
C ALA A 245 -15.51 -6.61 -16.64
N ALA A 246 -15.92 -5.42 -17.11
CA ALA A 246 -17.33 -5.06 -17.25
C ALA A 246 -18.05 -5.83 -18.39
N GLU A 247 -17.35 -6.60 -19.19
CA GLU A 247 -17.91 -7.53 -20.19
C GLU A 247 -17.81 -8.98 -19.73
N ILE A 248 -16.64 -9.38 -19.25
CA ILE A 248 -16.32 -10.77 -18.86
C ILE A 248 -17.12 -11.20 -17.61
N LEU A 249 -17.18 -10.37 -16.55
CA LEU A 249 -17.87 -10.75 -15.32
C LEU A 249 -19.39 -10.96 -15.54
N PRO A 250 -20.13 -10.08 -16.24
CA PRO A 250 -21.52 -10.33 -16.61
C PRO A 250 -21.71 -11.61 -17.46
N GLU A 251 -20.78 -11.90 -18.38
CA GLU A 251 -20.81 -13.16 -19.15
C GLU A 251 -20.67 -14.37 -18.24
N MET A 252 -19.74 -14.34 -17.28
CA MET A 252 -19.56 -15.43 -16.30
C MET A 252 -20.83 -15.65 -15.47
N VAL A 253 -21.45 -14.57 -14.98
CA VAL A 253 -22.74 -14.63 -14.27
C VAL A 253 -23.81 -15.28 -15.13
N ALA A 254 -23.98 -14.83 -16.37
CA ALA A 254 -24.98 -15.34 -17.31
C ALA A 254 -24.74 -16.82 -17.65
N ARG A 255 -23.49 -17.29 -17.68
CA ARG A 255 -23.11 -18.68 -17.93
C ARG A 255 -23.12 -19.55 -16.67
N GLY A 256 -23.42 -18.99 -15.50
CA GLY A 256 -23.42 -19.72 -14.23
C GLY A 256 -22.05 -20.19 -13.77
N ILE A 257 -20.97 -19.53 -14.23
CA ILE A 257 -19.59 -19.82 -13.76
C ILE A 257 -19.44 -19.27 -12.34
N ARG A 258 -18.97 -20.12 -11.43
CA ARG A 258 -18.91 -19.82 -10.00
C ARG A 258 -17.46 -19.86 -9.49
N PRO A 259 -16.80 -18.72 -9.30
CA PRO A 259 -15.55 -18.67 -8.55
C PRO A 259 -15.76 -18.98 -7.07
N ASP A 260 -14.70 -19.35 -6.37
CA ASP A 260 -14.75 -19.55 -4.91
C ASP A 260 -14.67 -18.20 -4.14
N ALA A 261 -14.09 -17.18 -4.74
CA ALA A 261 -14.15 -15.81 -4.23
C ALA A 261 -14.02 -14.80 -5.38
N VAL A 262 -14.57 -13.62 -5.19
CA VAL A 262 -14.52 -12.54 -6.18
C VAL A 262 -14.07 -11.24 -5.52
N THR A 263 -13.15 -10.53 -6.17
CA THR A 263 -12.73 -9.19 -5.78
C THR A 263 -12.39 -8.34 -7.00
N ASP A 264 -11.96 -7.09 -6.80
CA ASP A 264 -11.52 -6.20 -7.87
C ASP A 264 -10.37 -5.29 -7.40
N GLN A 265 -9.38 -5.11 -8.27
CA GLN A 265 -8.27 -4.19 -8.07
C GLN A 265 -7.94 -3.43 -9.36
N THR A 266 -8.95 -3.12 -10.17
CA THR A 266 -8.80 -2.15 -11.27
C THR A 266 -8.45 -0.76 -10.74
N SER A 267 -7.90 0.12 -11.57
CA SER A 267 -7.59 1.49 -11.16
C SER A 267 -8.83 2.40 -11.21
N ALA A 268 -9.95 1.94 -10.64
CA ALA A 268 -11.25 2.61 -10.68
C ALA A 268 -11.27 3.99 -10.01
N HIS A 269 -10.32 4.27 -9.10
CA HIS A 269 -10.16 5.57 -8.44
C HIS A 269 -9.77 6.71 -9.41
N ASP A 270 -9.30 6.39 -10.60
CA ASP A 270 -9.03 7.34 -11.69
C ASP A 270 -9.89 6.97 -12.92
N PRO A 271 -11.11 7.49 -13.03
CA PRO A 271 -11.99 7.17 -14.15
C PRO A 271 -11.44 7.56 -15.53
N ILE A 272 -10.50 8.51 -15.59
CA ILE A 272 -9.94 8.98 -16.86
C ILE A 272 -8.84 8.05 -17.38
N HIS A 273 -7.85 7.74 -16.53
CA HIS A 273 -6.65 7.01 -16.95
C HIS A 273 -6.60 5.57 -16.48
N GLY A 274 -7.48 5.19 -15.53
CA GLY A 274 -7.41 3.91 -14.83
C GLY A 274 -8.44 2.86 -15.25
N TYR A 275 -9.53 3.24 -15.94
CA TYR A 275 -10.61 2.32 -16.27
C TYR A 275 -11.07 2.44 -17.73
N LEU A 276 -10.84 1.38 -18.52
CA LEU A 276 -11.25 1.33 -19.93
C LEU A 276 -12.78 1.16 -20.06
N PRO A 277 -13.49 2.10 -20.71
CA PRO A 277 -14.93 1.95 -20.96
C PRO A 277 -15.26 0.73 -21.83
N VAL A 278 -16.41 0.12 -21.57
CA VAL A 278 -16.95 -0.99 -22.37
C VAL A 278 -17.09 -0.58 -23.85
N GLY A 279 -16.67 -1.47 -24.73
CA GLY A 279 -16.77 -1.29 -26.17
C GLY A 279 -15.73 -0.34 -26.79
N TRP A 280 -14.84 0.25 -25.98
CA TRP A 280 -13.77 1.10 -26.50
C TRP A 280 -12.47 0.32 -26.73
N SER A 281 -11.73 0.72 -27.76
CA SER A 281 -10.35 0.25 -27.92
C SER A 281 -9.39 1.03 -27.01
N PRO A 282 -8.24 0.45 -26.61
CA PRO A 282 -7.21 1.18 -25.87
C PRO A 282 -6.71 2.43 -26.61
N GLU A 283 -6.67 2.42 -27.93
CA GLU A 283 -6.25 3.54 -28.78
C GLU A 283 -7.27 4.68 -28.72
N GLU A 284 -8.56 4.38 -28.85
CA GLU A 284 -9.64 5.34 -28.73
C GLU A 284 -9.66 5.97 -27.33
N TRP A 285 -9.56 5.15 -26.29
CA TRP A 285 -9.48 5.60 -24.91
C TRP A 285 -8.34 6.59 -24.70
N LYS A 286 -7.09 6.24 -25.11
CA LYS A 286 -5.92 7.13 -24.99
C LYS A 286 -6.12 8.47 -25.72
N LYS A 287 -6.78 8.46 -26.87
CA LYS A 287 -7.09 9.69 -27.60
C LYS A 287 -8.09 10.57 -26.85
N LEU A 288 -9.15 9.97 -26.32
CA LEU A 288 -10.22 10.69 -25.63
C LEU A 288 -9.80 11.18 -24.24
N GLN A 289 -8.88 10.52 -23.56
CA GLN A 289 -8.24 11.02 -22.32
C GLN A 289 -7.65 12.44 -22.47
N ILE A 290 -7.24 12.80 -23.69
CA ILE A 290 -6.66 14.11 -23.99
C ILE A 290 -7.74 15.08 -24.49
N SER A 291 -8.67 14.62 -25.32
CA SER A 291 -9.59 15.47 -26.07
C SER A 291 -10.96 15.67 -25.41
N ASP A 292 -11.43 14.71 -24.60
CA ASP A 292 -12.76 14.75 -23.97
C ASP A 292 -12.80 13.94 -22.65
N GLN A 293 -12.20 14.47 -21.61
CA GLN A 293 -12.13 13.82 -20.31
C GLN A 293 -13.50 13.63 -19.64
N ALA A 294 -14.45 14.52 -19.93
CA ALA A 294 -15.80 14.42 -19.38
C ALA A 294 -16.52 13.19 -19.94
N LEU A 295 -16.42 12.95 -21.24
CA LEU A 295 -16.96 11.75 -21.88
C LEU A 295 -16.30 10.49 -21.36
N VAL A 296 -14.96 10.48 -21.21
CA VAL A 296 -14.23 9.33 -20.67
C VAL A 296 -14.72 9.01 -19.26
N THR A 297 -14.82 10.01 -18.38
CA THR A 297 -15.32 9.84 -17.01
C THR A 297 -16.72 9.25 -16.98
N GLU A 298 -17.64 9.80 -17.76
CA GLU A 298 -19.03 9.32 -17.84
C GLU A 298 -19.10 7.85 -18.30
N GLN A 299 -18.37 7.49 -19.36
CA GLN A 299 -18.39 6.13 -19.91
C GLN A 299 -17.66 5.12 -19.02
N ALA A 300 -16.57 5.52 -18.35
CA ALA A 300 -15.90 4.71 -17.37
C ALA A 300 -16.82 4.42 -16.17
N GLN A 301 -17.50 5.42 -15.62
CA GLN A 301 -18.47 5.26 -14.53
C GLN A 301 -19.62 4.32 -14.89
N LYS A 302 -20.17 4.44 -16.10
CA LYS A 302 -21.19 3.50 -16.61
C LYS A 302 -20.66 2.06 -16.68
N SER A 303 -19.43 1.89 -17.12
CA SER A 303 -18.78 0.58 -17.20
C SER A 303 -18.49 0.00 -15.81
N MET A 304 -18.06 0.83 -14.85
CA MET A 304 -17.91 0.43 -13.45
C MET A 304 -19.24 0.03 -12.82
N ALA A 305 -20.35 0.69 -13.19
CA ALA A 305 -21.68 0.30 -12.74
C ALA A 305 -22.06 -1.13 -13.22
N ILE A 306 -21.73 -1.49 -14.46
CA ILE A 306 -21.93 -2.84 -14.99
C ILE A 306 -21.06 -3.85 -14.24
N HIS A 307 -19.79 -3.51 -14.01
CA HIS A 307 -18.86 -4.37 -13.28
C HIS A 307 -19.34 -4.62 -11.83
N VAL A 308 -19.71 -3.56 -11.10
CA VAL A 308 -20.21 -3.67 -9.72
C VAL A 308 -21.53 -4.44 -9.67
N GLN A 309 -22.41 -4.32 -10.69
CA GLN A 309 -23.61 -5.14 -10.74
C GLN A 309 -23.26 -6.64 -10.83
N ALA A 310 -22.26 -7.01 -11.62
CA ALA A 310 -21.81 -8.40 -11.68
C ALA A 310 -21.20 -8.88 -10.35
N LEU A 311 -20.50 -8.01 -9.61
CA LEU A 311 -20.00 -8.31 -8.26
C LEU A 311 -21.18 -8.55 -7.29
N LEU A 312 -22.23 -7.74 -7.35
CA LEU A 312 -23.45 -7.92 -6.57
C LEU A 312 -24.14 -9.24 -6.93
N ASP A 313 -24.21 -9.59 -8.21
CA ASP A 313 -24.81 -10.86 -8.66
C ASP A 313 -24.03 -12.06 -8.11
N PHE A 314 -22.70 -12.03 -8.07
CA PHE A 314 -21.87 -13.05 -7.42
C PHE A 314 -22.12 -13.10 -5.91
N HIS A 315 -22.23 -11.94 -5.26
CA HIS A 315 -22.56 -11.85 -3.83
C HIS A 315 -23.92 -12.51 -3.54
N ASP A 316 -24.95 -12.21 -4.34
CA ASP A 316 -26.29 -12.79 -4.22
C ASP A 316 -26.31 -14.31 -4.48
N MET A 317 -25.35 -14.82 -5.24
CA MET A 317 -25.13 -16.27 -5.38
C MET A 317 -24.49 -16.92 -4.14
N GLY A 318 -24.18 -16.13 -3.10
CA GLY A 318 -23.50 -16.60 -1.88
C GLY A 318 -22.00 -16.86 -2.04
N ILE A 319 -21.38 -16.26 -3.06
CA ILE A 319 -19.94 -16.33 -3.26
C ILE A 319 -19.28 -15.23 -2.41
N PRO A 320 -18.21 -15.51 -1.64
CA PRO A 320 -17.43 -14.49 -0.96
C PRO A 320 -16.97 -13.40 -1.93
N THR A 321 -17.60 -12.23 -1.83
CA THR A 321 -17.35 -11.07 -2.70
C THR A 321 -16.95 -9.88 -1.85
N PHE A 322 -15.86 -9.21 -2.20
CA PHE A 322 -15.36 -8.06 -1.44
C PHE A 322 -14.62 -7.07 -2.33
N ASP A 323 -14.73 -5.79 -2.02
CA ASP A 323 -13.98 -4.72 -2.64
C ASP A 323 -12.56 -4.66 -2.06
N TYR A 324 -11.56 -4.54 -2.91
CA TYR A 324 -10.16 -4.41 -2.46
C TYR A 324 -9.71 -2.94 -2.28
N GLY A 325 -10.64 -2.00 -2.23
CA GLY A 325 -10.39 -0.60 -1.85
C GLY A 325 -9.84 0.27 -2.97
N ASN A 326 -10.37 0.11 -4.17
CA ASN A 326 -10.04 0.92 -5.34
C ASN A 326 -11.10 1.99 -5.69
N ASN A 327 -12.12 2.17 -4.84
CA ASN A 327 -13.22 3.11 -4.99
C ASN A 327 -14.26 2.76 -6.08
N ILE A 328 -14.23 1.56 -6.65
CA ILE A 328 -15.16 1.16 -7.72
C ILE A 328 -16.63 1.23 -7.29
N ARG A 329 -16.94 0.86 -6.02
CA ARG A 329 -18.30 0.94 -5.47
C ARG A 329 -18.81 2.37 -5.43
N GLN A 330 -17.96 3.34 -5.07
CA GLN A 330 -18.34 4.75 -5.06
C GLN A 330 -18.61 5.28 -6.47
N GLU A 331 -17.79 4.91 -7.44
CA GLU A 331 -17.99 5.30 -8.83
C GLU A 331 -19.28 4.68 -9.40
N ALA A 332 -19.57 3.43 -9.08
CA ALA A 332 -20.83 2.79 -9.43
C ALA A 332 -22.04 3.45 -8.77
N LEU A 333 -21.94 3.86 -7.49
CA LEU A 333 -22.97 4.62 -6.80
C LEU A 333 -23.23 5.96 -7.48
N ASN A 334 -22.16 6.68 -7.86
CA ASN A 334 -22.25 7.92 -8.63
C ASN A 334 -22.96 7.72 -9.98
N ALA A 335 -22.78 6.55 -10.60
CA ALA A 335 -23.46 6.13 -11.84
C ALA A 335 -24.87 5.56 -11.63
N GLY A 336 -25.38 5.50 -10.37
CA GLY A 336 -26.77 5.16 -10.06
C GLY A 336 -27.01 3.76 -9.49
N VAL A 337 -25.98 2.96 -9.21
CA VAL A 337 -26.09 1.66 -8.52
C VAL A 337 -26.27 1.90 -7.01
N LYS A 338 -27.51 2.00 -6.56
CA LYS A 338 -27.85 2.42 -5.21
C LYS A 338 -27.36 1.46 -4.12
N ASN A 339 -27.25 0.18 -4.43
CA ASN A 339 -26.81 -0.90 -3.55
C ASN A 339 -25.34 -1.31 -3.76
N ALA A 340 -24.51 -0.42 -4.36
CA ALA A 340 -23.12 -0.71 -4.66
C ALA A 340 -22.28 -1.15 -3.43
N PHE A 341 -22.71 -0.81 -2.22
CA PHE A 341 -22.05 -1.14 -0.96
C PHE A 341 -22.69 -2.33 -0.21
N ASP A 342 -23.58 -3.11 -0.84
CA ASP A 342 -24.22 -4.27 -0.18
C ASP A 342 -23.23 -5.43 0.05
N PHE A 343 -22.10 -5.49 -0.68
CA PHE A 343 -20.99 -6.35 -0.35
C PHE A 343 -19.87 -5.56 0.33
N PRO A 344 -19.14 -6.17 1.30
CA PRO A 344 -18.17 -5.44 2.13
C PRO A 344 -16.86 -5.15 1.38
N GLY A 345 -16.08 -4.19 1.90
CA GLY A 345 -14.65 -4.08 1.62
C GLY A 345 -13.85 -5.17 2.34
N PHE A 346 -12.61 -5.40 1.89
CA PHE A 346 -11.74 -6.43 2.47
C PHE A 346 -11.37 -6.16 3.93
N VAL A 347 -11.31 -4.89 4.33
CA VAL A 347 -10.95 -4.53 5.71
C VAL A 347 -12.02 -4.93 6.71
N PRO A 348 -13.31 -4.50 6.58
CA PRO A 348 -14.34 -4.96 7.49
C PRO A 348 -14.57 -6.47 7.41
N ALA A 349 -14.37 -7.09 6.23
CA ALA A 349 -14.58 -8.51 6.06
C ALA A 349 -13.49 -9.38 6.73
N TYR A 350 -12.21 -9.00 6.59
CA TYR A 350 -11.09 -9.88 6.92
C TYR A 350 -10.00 -9.27 7.80
N ILE A 351 -9.75 -7.97 7.71
CA ILE A 351 -8.58 -7.33 8.33
C ILE A 351 -8.89 -6.68 9.68
N ARG A 352 -10.13 -6.28 9.93
CA ARG A 352 -10.53 -5.58 11.15
C ARG A 352 -10.10 -6.27 12.45
N PRO A 353 -10.23 -7.59 12.62
CA PRO A 353 -9.77 -8.27 13.84
C PRO A 353 -8.26 -8.12 14.07
N LEU A 354 -7.45 -8.11 13.00
CA LEU A 354 -6.01 -7.87 13.06
C LEU A 354 -5.72 -6.44 13.51
N PHE A 355 -6.41 -5.46 12.93
CA PHE A 355 -6.27 -4.06 13.30
C PHE A 355 -6.63 -3.78 14.76
N CYS A 356 -7.61 -4.49 15.32
CA CYS A 356 -7.96 -4.41 16.75
C CYS A 356 -6.79 -4.80 17.67
N ARG A 357 -5.83 -5.58 17.20
CA ARG A 357 -4.63 -6.00 17.93
C ARG A 357 -3.37 -5.23 17.52
N GLY A 358 -3.52 -4.17 16.73
CA GLY A 358 -2.40 -3.41 16.17
C GLY A 358 -1.55 -4.23 15.19
N VAL A 359 -2.07 -5.38 14.70
CA VAL A 359 -1.41 -6.19 13.67
C VAL A 359 -1.60 -5.51 12.32
N GLY A 360 -0.50 -5.26 11.65
CA GLY A 360 -0.49 -4.60 10.36
C GLY A 360 0.89 -4.55 9.75
N PRO A 361 1.02 -3.84 8.62
CA PRO A 361 2.23 -3.85 7.81
C PRO A 361 3.44 -3.24 8.54
N PHE A 362 4.48 -4.05 8.68
CA PHE A 362 5.78 -3.67 9.22
C PHE A 362 6.84 -3.98 8.16
N ARG A 363 7.55 -2.98 7.69
CA ARG A 363 8.52 -3.12 6.61
C ARG A 363 9.89 -2.58 6.97
N TRP A 364 10.92 -3.17 6.35
CA TRP A 364 12.29 -2.71 6.54
C TRP A 364 13.10 -2.84 5.26
N VAL A 365 14.14 -2.02 5.17
CA VAL A 365 15.02 -1.88 4.00
C VAL A 365 16.47 -1.90 4.45
N ALA A 366 17.30 -2.71 3.78
CA ALA A 366 18.74 -2.79 4.03
C ALA A 366 19.50 -1.75 3.21
N LEU A 367 20.05 -0.73 3.87
CA LEU A 367 20.83 0.32 3.22
C LEU A 367 22.19 -0.17 2.70
N SER A 368 22.62 -1.36 3.09
CA SER A 368 23.80 -2.02 2.54
C SER A 368 23.68 -2.34 1.06
N GLY A 369 22.44 -2.53 0.57
CA GLY A 369 22.18 -3.07 -0.78
C GLY A 369 22.42 -4.57 -0.89
N ASP A 370 22.74 -5.25 0.22
CA ASP A 370 23.01 -6.69 0.24
C ASP A 370 21.77 -7.47 0.70
N PRO A 371 21.21 -8.36 -0.14
CA PRO A 371 20.10 -9.25 0.21
C PRO A 371 20.35 -10.09 1.47
N GLU A 372 21.58 -10.43 1.80
CA GLU A 372 21.91 -11.22 2.99
C GLU A 372 21.52 -10.52 4.30
N ASP A 373 21.55 -9.18 4.34
CA ASP A 373 21.07 -8.44 5.52
C ASP A 373 19.57 -8.62 5.73
N ILE A 374 18.78 -8.75 4.65
CA ILE A 374 17.34 -9.08 4.75
C ILE A 374 17.16 -10.53 5.22
N TYR A 375 17.93 -11.49 4.70
CA TYR A 375 17.79 -12.89 5.12
C TYR A 375 18.17 -13.13 6.58
N LYS A 376 19.16 -12.38 7.10
CA LYS A 376 19.49 -12.38 8.53
C LYS A 376 18.38 -11.79 9.38
N THR A 377 17.79 -10.67 8.94
CA THR A 377 16.64 -10.08 9.64
C THR A 377 15.40 -10.97 9.58
N ASP A 378 15.12 -11.66 8.46
CA ASP A 378 14.06 -12.66 8.35
C ASP A 378 14.25 -13.79 9.39
N ALA A 379 15.49 -14.29 9.54
CA ALA A 379 15.83 -15.30 10.54
C ALA A 379 15.61 -14.78 11.98
N LYS A 380 15.97 -13.50 12.24
CA LYS A 380 15.75 -12.85 13.55
C LYS A 380 14.25 -12.68 13.86
N VAL A 381 13.42 -12.39 12.86
CA VAL A 381 11.95 -12.34 13.04
C VAL A 381 11.45 -13.71 13.49
N LYS A 382 11.86 -14.80 12.83
CA LYS A 382 11.47 -16.16 13.20
C LYS A 382 11.94 -16.56 14.61
N GLU A 383 13.14 -16.14 14.99
CA GLU A 383 13.70 -16.37 16.34
C GLU A 383 12.86 -15.69 17.42
N LEU A 384 12.45 -14.43 17.20
CA LEU A 384 11.74 -13.62 18.19
C LEU A 384 10.24 -13.87 18.24
N ILE A 385 9.67 -14.45 17.18
CA ILE A 385 8.25 -14.80 17.06
C ILE A 385 8.15 -16.29 16.64
N PRO A 386 8.55 -17.24 17.51
CA PRO A 386 8.71 -18.65 17.11
C PRO A 386 7.39 -19.38 16.86
N ASP A 387 6.30 -18.92 17.45
CA ASP A 387 5.01 -19.64 17.43
C ASP A 387 4.11 -19.26 16.25
N ASP A 388 4.47 -18.22 15.49
CA ASP A 388 3.69 -17.75 14.33
C ASP A 388 4.13 -18.46 13.05
N LYS A 389 3.56 -19.66 12.82
CA LYS A 389 3.84 -20.47 11.63
C LYS A 389 3.41 -19.78 10.33
N HIS A 390 2.35 -18.97 10.37
CA HIS A 390 1.87 -18.24 9.22
C HIS A 390 2.89 -17.18 8.78
N LEU A 391 3.41 -16.40 9.73
CA LEU A 391 4.50 -15.45 9.52
C LEU A 391 5.76 -16.15 8.96
N HIS A 392 6.13 -17.30 9.53
CA HIS A 392 7.28 -18.08 9.05
C HIS A 392 7.11 -18.53 7.60
N ASN A 393 5.94 -19.06 7.25
CA ASN A 393 5.62 -19.47 5.88
C ASN A 393 5.71 -18.29 4.90
N TRP A 394 5.19 -17.13 5.29
CA TRP A 394 5.32 -15.92 4.48
C TRP A 394 6.77 -15.56 4.21
N LEU A 395 7.62 -15.51 5.25
CA LEU A 395 9.04 -15.16 5.11
C LEU A 395 9.80 -16.15 4.22
N ASP A 396 9.49 -17.46 4.31
CA ASP A 396 10.08 -18.48 3.45
C ASP A 396 9.67 -18.30 1.98
N MET A 397 8.38 -18.14 1.72
CA MET A 397 7.87 -17.90 0.36
C MET A 397 8.40 -16.58 -0.21
N ALA A 398 8.48 -15.53 0.60
CA ALA A 398 9.00 -14.24 0.17
C ALA A 398 10.49 -14.35 -0.23
N ARG A 399 11.29 -15.14 0.48
CA ARG A 399 12.67 -15.40 0.10
C ARG A 399 12.80 -16.08 -1.25
N GLU A 400 11.90 -17.00 -1.57
CA GLU A 400 11.94 -17.80 -2.81
C GLU A 400 11.28 -17.08 -4.01
N ARG A 401 10.19 -16.34 -3.76
CA ARG A 401 9.31 -15.86 -4.82
C ARG A 401 9.37 -14.34 -5.05
N ILE A 402 9.91 -13.56 -4.11
CA ILE A 402 9.96 -12.11 -4.21
C ILE A 402 11.36 -11.67 -4.63
N SER A 403 11.47 -11.10 -5.83
CA SER A 403 12.68 -10.41 -6.28
C SER A 403 12.70 -8.99 -5.70
N PHE A 404 13.84 -8.56 -5.19
CA PHE A 404 13.99 -7.19 -4.69
C PHE A 404 13.96 -6.19 -5.83
N GLN A 405 13.25 -5.10 -5.62
CA GLN A 405 13.18 -3.96 -6.52
C GLN A 405 13.92 -2.78 -5.86
N GLY A 406 15.04 -2.35 -6.44
CA GLY A 406 15.94 -1.39 -5.81
C GLY A 406 16.66 -1.95 -4.58
N LEU A 407 16.69 -1.19 -3.48
CA LEU A 407 17.27 -1.66 -2.21
C LEU A 407 16.53 -2.89 -1.67
N PRO A 408 17.26 -3.91 -1.17
CA PRO A 408 16.64 -5.08 -0.57
C PRO A 408 15.72 -4.71 0.58
N ALA A 409 14.53 -5.27 0.59
CA ALA A 409 13.48 -4.94 1.55
C ALA A 409 12.64 -6.16 1.93
N ARG A 410 11.97 -6.08 3.07
CA ARG A 410 10.99 -7.05 3.52
C ARG A 410 9.81 -6.36 4.17
N ILE A 411 8.67 -7.02 4.13
CA ILE A 411 7.47 -6.69 4.89
C ILE A 411 6.92 -7.95 5.56
N CYS A 412 6.35 -7.79 6.73
CA CYS A 412 5.49 -8.79 7.37
C CYS A 412 4.42 -8.08 8.20
N TRP A 413 3.39 -8.80 8.62
CA TRP A 413 2.38 -8.25 9.51
C TRP A 413 2.63 -8.73 10.93
N VAL A 414 2.84 -7.78 11.84
CA VAL A 414 3.10 -8.01 13.26
C VAL A 414 2.39 -6.96 14.10
N GLY A 415 2.08 -7.32 15.35
CA GLY A 415 1.21 -6.56 16.22
C GLY A 415 1.90 -5.63 17.21
N LEU A 416 1.07 -4.98 18.02
CA LEU A 416 1.52 -4.20 19.16
C LEU A 416 2.31 -5.09 20.12
N GLY A 417 3.47 -4.63 20.56
CA GLY A 417 4.40 -5.39 21.42
C GLY A 417 5.44 -6.23 20.67
N GLN A 418 5.28 -6.39 19.34
CA GLN A 418 6.25 -7.12 18.51
C GLN A 418 7.16 -6.18 17.72
N ARG A 419 6.61 -5.11 17.10
CA ARG A 419 7.34 -4.21 16.19
C ARG A 419 8.59 -3.59 16.82
N HIS A 420 8.48 -3.02 18.02
CA HIS A 420 9.62 -2.40 18.69
C HIS A 420 10.69 -3.43 19.07
N ARG A 421 10.30 -4.64 19.50
CA ARG A 421 11.24 -5.72 19.82
C ARG A 421 12.05 -6.16 18.61
N LEU A 422 11.41 -6.32 17.45
CA LEU A 422 12.09 -6.63 16.20
C LEU A 422 13.06 -5.52 15.81
N ALA A 423 12.60 -4.27 15.87
CA ALA A 423 13.40 -3.11 15.48
C ALA A 423 14.63 -2.90 16.40
N MET A 424 14.47 -3.09 17.70
CA MET A 424 15.59 -3.04 18.65
C MET A 424 16.60 -4.16 18.37
N ALA A 425 16.12 -5.36 18.05
CA ALA A 425 17.01 -6.47 17.65
C ALA A 425 17.77 -6.13 16.35
N PHE A 426 17.12 -5.55 15.36
CA PHE A 426 17.80 -5.10 14.14
C PHE A 426 18.84 -4.02 14.45
N ASN A 427 18.51 -3.08 15.35
CA ASN A 427 19.48 -2.08 15.80
C ASN A 427 20.71 -2.70 16.47
N GLN A 428 20.51 -3.70 17.31
CA GLN A 428 21.62 -4.44 17.94
C GLN A 428 22.45 -5.23 16.93
N MET A 429 21.82 -5.81 15.89
CA MET A 429 22.53 -6.49 14.79
C MET A 429 23.39 -5.50 13.96
N VAL A 430 22.92 -4.26 13.80
CA VAL A 430 23.73 -3.20 13.18
C VAL A 430 24.91 -2.81 14.10
N ALA A 431 24.65 -2.59 15.40
CA ALA A 431 25.67 -2.22 16.37
C ALA A 431 26.79 -3.28 16.51
N SER A 432 26.44 -4.56 16.42
CA SER A 432 27.40 -5.69 16.50
C SER A 432 28.17 -5.93 15.18
N GLY A 433 27.75 -5.30 14.08
CA GLY A 433 28.31 -5.56 12.74
C GLY A 433 27.82 -6.85 12.10
N GLU A 434 26.79 -7.48 12.63
CA GLU A 434 26.11 -8.63 12.00
C GLU A 434 25.41 -8.21 10.71
N LEU A 435 24.79 -7.03 10.71
CA LEU A 435 24.30 -6.35 9.50
C LEU A 435 25.35 -5.34 9.02
N LYS A 436 25.51 -5.25 7.70
CA LYS A 436 26.57 -4.47 7.07
C LYS A 436 26.35 -2.95 7.12
N ALA A 437 25.08 -2.51 7.18
CA ALA A 437 24.70 -1.10 7.22
C ALA A 437 23.36 -0.93 7.95
N PRO A 438 22.94 0.29 8.27
CA PRO A 438 21.66 0.57 8.90
C PRO A 438 20.44 0.00 8.16
N ILE A 439 19.40 -0.24 8.95
CA ILE A 439 18.08 -0.68 8.50
C ILE A 439 17.09 0.48 8.61
N VAL A 440 16.38 0.78 7.53
CA VAL A 440 15.24 1.69 7.55
C VAL A 440 13.99 0.89 7.90
N ILE A 441 13.23 1.33 8.86
CA ILE A 441 12.01 0.67 9.33
C ILE A 441 10.84 1.61 9.17
N GLY A 442 9.77 1.13 8.57
CA GLY A 442 8.53 1.88 8.39
C GLY A 442 7.34 0.95 8.28
N ARG A 443 6.23 1.51 7.80
CA ARG A 443 5.02 0.75 7.56
C ARG A 443 4.22 1.31 6.39
N ASP A 444 3.20 0.58 5.96
CA ASP A 444 2.23 1.11 5.03
C ASP A 444 1.33 2.14 5.71
N HIS A 445 0.84 3.11 4.94
CA HIS A 445 -0.10 4.12 5.41
C HIS A 445 -1.51 3.56 5.66
N LEU A 446 -1.76 2.32 5.29
CA LEU A 446 -3.02 1.60 5.53
C LEU A 446 -3.12 1.03 6.95
N ASP A 447 -2.14 1.25 7.80
CA ASP A 447 -2.06 0.67 9.14
C ASP A 447 -3.17 1.18 10.07
N SER A 448 -3.48 0.40 11.08
CA SER A 448 -4.69 0.49 11.90
C SER A 448 -4.97 1.85 12.57
N GLY A 449 -3.93 2.62 12.93
CA GLY A 449 -4.04 3.93 13.58
C GLY A 449 -3.79 5.12 12.67
N SER A 450 -3.36 4.90 11.44
CA SER A 450 -2.75 5.93 10.60
C SER A 450 -3.63 6.45 9.47
N VAL A 451 -4.88 6.01 9.36
CA VAL A 451 -5.72 6.31 8.21
C VAL A 451 -7.17 6.59 8.60
N ALA A 452 -7.82 7.48 7.86
CA ALA A 452 -9.24 7.65 7.78
C ALA A 452 -9.64 7.53 6.31
N SER A 453 -10.34 6.45 5.96
CA SER A 453 -10.73 6.10 4.60
C SER A 453 -12.05 5.32 4.62
N PRO A 454 -13.21 6.03 4.58
CA PRO A 454 -14.53 5.41 4.75
C PRO A 454 -14.86 4.30 3.76
N ASN A 455 -14.28 4.35 2.57
CA ASN A 455 -14.50 3.35 1.53
C ASN A 455 -13.45 2.21 1.54
N ARG A 456 -12.56 2.15 2.55
CA ARG A 456 -11.51 1.12 2.62
C ARG A 456 -11.14 0.76 4.06
N GLU A 457 -10.11 1.39 4.65
CA GLU A 457 -9.55 0.93 5.94
C GLU A 457 -10.48 1.22 7.13
N THR A 458 -11.27 2.26 7.05
CA THR A 458 -12.21 2.64 8.13
C THR A 458 -13.66 2.45 7.73
N GLU A 459 -13.93 1.65 6.71
CA GLU A 459 -15.28 1.25 6.32
C GLU A 459 -15.97 0.52 7.46
N ALA A 460 -17.23 0.89 7.73
CA ALA A 460 -18.10 0.25 8.70
C ALA A 460 -17.48 0.17 10.12
N MET A 461 -16.90 1.26 10.60
CA MET A 461 -16.49 1.36 12.00
C MET A 461 -17.70 1.17 12.92
N LYS A 462 -17.52 0.41 14.00
CA LYS A 462 -18.61 -0.02 14.88
C LYS A 462 -19.42 1.15 15.47
N ASP A 463 -18.79 2.30 15.66
CA ASP A 463 -19.39 3.53 16.18
C ASP A 463 -19.79 4.55 15.10
N GLY A 464 -19.55 4.26 13.82
CA GLY A 464 -19.81 5.17 12.70
C GLY A 464 -18.74 6.25 12.49
N SER A 465 -17.59 6.12 13.11
CA SER A 465 -16.46 7.10 12.99
C SER A 465 -15.61 6.96 11.72
N ASP A 466 -16.15 6.37 10.67
CA ASP A 466 -15.44 6.03 9.42
C ASP A 466 -14.68 7.20 8.83
N ALA A 467 -15.26 8.40 8.85
CA ALA A 467 -14.71 9.61 8.24
C ALA A 467 -13.97 10.54 9.22
N VAL A 468 -13.78 10.12 10.47
CA VAL A 468 -13.10 10.96 11.48
C VAL A 468 -11.60 10.94 11.24
N SER A 469 -11.07 12.03 10.67
CA SER A 469 -9.66 12.14 10.30
C SER A 469 -8.74 12.67 11.43
N ASP A 470 -9.26 12.92 12.62
CA ASP A 470 -8.44 13.25 13.79
C ASP A 470 -7.42 12.14 14.11
N TRP A 471 -7.78 10.88 13.89
CA TRP A 471 -6.93 9.72 14.17
C TRP A 471 -5.60 9.71 13.41
N PRO A 472 -5.54 9.82 12.07
CA PRO A 472 -4.27 9.90 11.36
C PRO A 472 -3.49 11.17 11.71
N LEU A 473 -4.15 12.28 12.03
CA LEU A 473 -3.47 13.50 12.47
C LEU A 473 -2.82 13.30 13.84
N LEU A 474 -3.54 12.74 14.82
CA LEU A 474 -2.99 12.38 16.14
C LEU A 474 -1.87 11.34 16.03
N ASN A 475 -2.00 10.37 15.13
CA ASN A 475 -0.94 9.40 14.86
C ASN A 475 0.36 10.08 14.38
N ALA A 476 0.26 11.00 13.42
CA ALA A 476 1.42 11.75 12.93
C ALA A 476 2.05 12.64 14.01
N LEU A 477 1.22 13.34 14.80
CA LEU A 477 1.67 14.18 15.91
C LEU A 477 2.38 13.36 16.99
N LEU A 478 1.81 12.20 17.35
CA LEU A 478 2.42 11.29 18.34
C LEU A 478 3.74 10.71 17.83
N ASN A 479 3.81 10.28 16.57
CA ASN A 479 5.04 9.78 15.97
C ASN A 479 6.13 10.86 15.90
N THR A 480 5.74 12.12 15.64
CA THR A 480 6.65 13.28 15.73
C THR A 480 7.16 13.47 17.15
N ALA A 481 6.26 13.49 18.13
CA ALA A 481 6.62 13.63 19.55
C ALA A 481 7.46 12.45 20.08
N SER A 482 7.29 11.27 19.51
CA SER A 482 8.05 10.06 19.87
C SER A 482 9.47 10.04 19.26
N GLY A 483 9.79 10.93 18.32
CA GLY A 483 11.11 11.06 17.72
C GLY A 483 11.34 10.16 16.51
N ALA A 484 10.34 9.89 15.69
CA ALA A 484 10.52 9.22 14.40
C ALA A 484 11.53 9.96 13.51
N THR A 485 12.23 9.26 12.63
CA THR A 485 13.23 9.90 11.75
C THR A 485 12.57 10.80 10.71
N TRP A 486 11.46 10.35 10.10
CA TRP A 486 10.57 11.24 9.34
C TRP A 486 9.11 10.81 9.45
N VAL A 487 8.24 11.81 9.35
CA VAL A 487 6.78 11.68 9.49
C VAL A 487 6.10 12.39 8.34
N SER A 488 4.98 11.87 7.88
CA SER A 488 4.25 12.44 6.76
C SER A 488 2.73 12.40 6.98
N ILE A 489 2.04 13.38 6.40
CA ILE A 489 0.57 13.43 6.32
C ILE A 489 0.18 13.62 4.85
N HIS A 490 -0.77 12.82 4.39
CA HIS A 490 -1.21 12.83 3.00
C HIS A 490 -2.73 12.84 2.90
N HIS A 491 -3.21 13.30 1.76
CA HIS A 491 -4.61 13.23 1.38
C HIS A 491 -4.74 12.52 0.03
N GLY A 492 -5.77 11.71 -0.15
CA GLY A 492 -6.03 10.97 -1.39
C GLY A 492 -5.70 9.48 -1.26
N GLY A 493 -4.56 9.06 -1.76
CA GLY A 493 -4.19 7.64 -1.78
C GLY A 493 -4.94 6.83 -2.84
N GLY A 494 -5.01 5.51 -2.68
CA GLY A 494 -5.59 4.59 -3.68
C GLY A 494 -7.10 4.68 -3.88
N VAL A 495 -7.81 5.46 -3.04
CA VAL A 495 -9.26 5.72 -3.16
C VAL A 495 -9.57 7.09 -3.78
N GLY A 496 -8.56 7.88 -4.06
CA GLY A 496 -8.71 9.18 -4.73
C GLY A 496 -8.84 10.39 -3.80
N MET A 497 -8.77 11.56 -4.41
CA MET A 497 -8.83 12.85 -3.71
C MET A 497 -10.19 13.04 -3.04
N GLY A 498 -10.16 13.41 -1.76
CA GLY A 498 -11.36 13.63 -0.94
C GLY A 498 -11.83 12.41 -0.15
N TYR A 499 -11.27 11.23 -0.39
CA TYR A 499 -11.76 9.96 0.20
C TYR A 499 -10.83 9.34 1.24
N SER A 500 -9.65 9.92 1.50
CA SER A 500 -8.70 9.35 2.46
C SER A 500 -7.75 10.41 2.99
N GLN A 501 -7.47 10.35 4.31
CA GLN A 501 -6.33 11.01 4.93
C GLN A 501 -5.52 9.98 5.69
N HIS A 502 -4.19 10.05 5.61
CA HIS A 502 -3.32 9.03 6.19
C HIS A 502 -1.96 9.60 6.57
N ALA A 503 -1.29 8.91 7.49
CA ALA A 503 0.01 9.28 8.03
C ALA A 503 1.06 8.19 7.78
N GLY A 504 2.28 8.61 7.50
CA GLY A 504 3.47 7.76 7.39
C GLY A 504 4.43 8.00 8.53
N VAL A 505 5.16 6.95 8.91
CA VAL A 505 6.23 7.00 9.91
C VAL A 505 7.38 6.10 9.50
N VAL A 506 8.60 6.63 9.64
CA VAL A 506 9.83 5.89 9.33
C VAL A 506 10.91 6.19 10.37
N ILE A 507 11.64 5.17 10.77
CA ILE A 507 12.71 5.22 11.76
C ILE A 507 13.94 4.50 11.22
N VAL A 508 15.13 4.97 11.59
CA VAL A 508 16.40 4.34 11.22
C VAL A 508 16.97 3.60 12.41
N ALA A 509 17.31 2.33 12.20
CA ALA A 509 18.10 1.51 13.10
C ALA A 509 19.57 1.58 12.65
N ASP A 510 20.35 2.47 13.25
CA ASP A 510 21.74 2.76 12.87
C ASP A 510 22.78 2.19 13.85
N GLY A 511 22.33 1.39 14.81
CA GLY A 511 23.17 0.75 15.80
C GLY A 511 23.45 1.60 17.04
N THR A 512 22.94 2.84 17.12
CA THR A 512 23.17 3.73 18.24
C THR A 512 22.15 3.55 19.37
N PRO A 513 22.51 3.90 20.63
CA PRO A 513 21.56 3.95 21.74
C PRO A 513 20.43 4.96 21.52
N GLU A 514 20.70 6.04 20.79
CA GLU A 514 19.72 7.05 20.39
C GLU A 514 18.64 6.44 19.48
N ALA A 515 19.06 5.65 18.50
CA ALA A 515 18.14 4.92 17.63
C ALA A 515 17.30 3.92 18.42
N GLU A 516 17.90 3.17 19.35
CA GLU A 516 17.18 2.19 20.18
C GLU A 516 16.03 2.84 20.96
N ARG A 517 16.25 3.97 21.62
CA ARG A 517 15.21 4.70 22.35
C ARG A 517 14.07 5.18 21.44
N ARG A 518 14.39 5.63 20.22
CA ARG A 518 13.39 6.08 19.24
C ARG A 518 12.56 4.91 18.70
N LEU A 519 13.23 3.81 18.35
CA LEU A 519 12.60 2.59 17.86
C LEU A 519 11.61 2.03 18.87
N GLU A 520 12.00 1.99 20.15
CA GLU A 520 11.15 1.53 21.24
C GLU A 520 9.89 2.40 21.35
N ARG A 521 10.03 3.73 21.49
CA ARG A 521 8.91 4.65 21.66
C ARG A 521 7.97 4.69 20.44
N VAL A 522 8.53 4.89 19.26
CA VAL A 522 7.74 5.08 18.06
C VAL A 522 6.98 3.80 17.70
N LEU A 523 7.67 2.66 17.72
CA LEU A 523 7.06 1.38 17.30
C LEU A 523 6.21 0.71 18.38
N TRP A 524 6.17 1.28 19.58
CA TRP A 524 5.13 1.02 20.57
C TRP A 524 3.92 1.94 20.35
N ASN A 525 4.14 3.25 20.25
CA ASN A 525 3.08 4.23 20.19
C ASN A 525 2.28 4.18 18.87
N ASP A 526 2.94 3.96 17.75
CA ASP A 526 2.30 3.93 16.43
C ASP A 526 1.20 2.86 16.33
N PRO A 527 1.45 1.56 16.56
CA PRO A 527 0.37 0.57 16.55
C PRO A 527 -0.60 0.71 17.73
N ALA A 528 -0.16 1.29 18.86
CA ALA A 528 -1.04 1.55 20.00
C ALA A 528 -2.16 2.54 19.64
N THR A 529 -1.94 3.52 18.76
CA THR A 529 -3.01 4.41 18.28
C THR A 529 -4.10 3.64 17.54
N GLY A 530 -3.74 2.58 16.82
CA GLY A 530 -4.68 1.70 16.15
C GLY A 530 -5.54 0.90 17.13
N VAL A 531 -4.92 0.32 18.16
CA VAL A 531 -5.65 -0.36 19.23
C VAL A 531 -6.58 0.61 19.98
N ALA A 532 -6.08 1.80 20.33
CA ALA A 532 -6.86 2.82 21.03
C ALA A 532 -8.07 3.25 20.20
N ARG A 533 -7.91 3.53 18.93
CA ARG A 533 -9.00 3.89 18.02
C ARG A 533 -10.09 2.84 17.95
N HIS A 534 -9.71 1.56 17.80
CA HIS A 534 -10.66 0.47 17.71
C HIS A 534 -11.32 0.18 19.06
N ALA A 535 -10.60 0.33 20.17
CA ALA A 535 -11.17 0.22 21.51
C ALA A 535 -12.19 1.35 21.78
N ASP A 536 -11.88 2.59 21.38
CA ASP A 536 -12.78 3.73 21.47
C ASP A 536 -14.07 3.53 20.64
N ALA A 537 -13.94 2.94 19.46
CA ALA A 537 -15.06 2.57 18.60
C ALA A 537 -15.89 1.37 19.13
N GLY A 538 -15.48 0.76 20.25
CA GLY A 538 -16.25 -0.30 20.92
C GLY A 538 -15.97 -1.71 20.43
N TYR A 539 -14.81 -1.96 19.78
CA TYR A 539 -14.38 -3.31 19.44
C TYR A 539 -13.83 -4.02 20.68
N GLU A 540 -14.43 -5.14 21.04
CA GLU A 540 -14.07 -5.92 22.25
C GLU A 540 -12.65 -6.47 22.18
N ASP A 541 -12.23 -6.96 21.01
CA ASP A 541 -10.85 -7.46 20.79
C ASP A 541 -9.79 -6.37 20.98
N ALA A 542 -10.10 -5.13 20.60
CA ALA A 542 -9.22 -4.01 20.82
C ALA A 542 -9.17 -3.60 22.30
N ALA A 543 -10.31 -3.61 22.99
CA ALA A 543 -10.37 -3.39 24.43
C ALA A 543 -9.56 -4.45 25.19
N ALA A 544 -9.72 -5.72 24.83
CA ALA A 544 -8.96 -6.82 25.41
C ALA A 544 -7.44 -6.68 25.16
N CYS A 545 -7.05 -6.31 23.92
CA CYS A 545 -5.66 -6.04 23.58
C CYS A 545 -5.09 -4.85 24.38
N ALA A 546 -5.87 -3.78 24.54
CA ALA A 546 -5.47 -2.62 25.33
C ALA A 546 -5.18 -2.99 26.78
N VAL A 547 -6.02 -3.84 27.41
CA VAL A 547 -5.80 -4.34 28.75
C VAL A 547 -4.59 -5.26 28.81
N GLU A 548 -4.47 -6.21 27.87
CA GLU A 548 -3.31 -7.14 27.79
C GLU A 548 -1.98 -6.38 27.68
N LYS A 549 -1.96 -5.29 26.92
CA LYS A 549 -0.77 -4.46 26.67
C LYS A 549 -0.63 -3.29 27.66
N GLU A 550 -1.46 -3.22 28.67
CA GLU A 550 -1.42 -2.18 29.70
C GLU A 550 -1.49 -0.75 29.11
N LEU A 551 -2.25 -0.55 28.02
CA LEU A 551 -2.44 0.76 27.43
C LEU A 551 -3.29 1.62 28.37
N ASN A 552 -2.81 2.82 28.66
CA ASN A 552 -3.59 3.79 29.42
C ASN A 552 -4.59 4.51 28.50
N ILE A 553 -5.80 3.97 28.41
CA ILE A 553 -6.93 4.57 27.67
C ILE A 553 -7.95 5.05 28.72
N PRO A 554 -7.97 6.37 29.05
CA PRO A 554 -8.72 6.88 30.20
C PRO A 554 -10.23 6.63 30.14
N MET A 555 -10.80 6.53 28.95
CA MET A 555 -12.24 6.31 28.74
C MET A 555 -12.58 4.84 28.41
N LEU A 556 -11.60 3.93 28.46
CA LEU A 556 -11.86 2.51 28.22
C LEU A 556 -12.76 1.97 29.34
N ARG A 557 -14.00 1.63 28.99
CA ARG A 557 -14.91 0.93 29.89
C ARG A 557 -14.48 -0.54 29.98
N THR A 558 -13.63 -0.86 30.95
CA THR A 558 -13.44 -2.25 31.36
C THR A 558 -14.76 -2.67 32.03
N GLY A 559 -15.44 -3.67 31.51
CA GLY A 559 -16.76 -4.12 31.99
C GLY A 559 -16.79 -4.68 33.43
N VAL A 560 -16.22 -3.94 34.37
CA VAL A 560 -16.47 -4.10 35.80
C VAL A 560 -17.68 -3.21 36.06
N ALA A 561 -18.86 -3.83 36.12
CA ALA A 561 -20.04 -3.18 36.67
C ALA A 561 -19.68 -2.73 38.09
N ASP A 562 -19.83 -1.43 38.38
CA ASP A 562 -19.90 -0.91 39.74
C ASP A 562 -21.14 -1.50 40.46
#